data_7229f1293a4d7d1aa673adefcd64207e
#
_entry.id   7229f1293a4d7d1aa673adefcd64207e
#
_cell.length_a   1.000
_cell.length_b   1.000
_cell.length_c   1.000
_cell.angle_alpha   90.00
_cell.angle_beta   90.00
_cell.angle_gamma   90.00
#
_symmetry.space_group_name_H-M   'P 1'
#
loop_
_entity.id
_entity.type
_entity.pdbx_description
1 polymer ?
#
loop_
_entity_poly.entity_id
_entity_poly.type
_entity_poly.pdbx_seq_one_letter_code
_entity_poly.pdbx_strand_id
1 'polypeptide(L)'
;MSFTRHRPDSGWGNALLLVEVLEHAKKFNNVGYHDLLGYDVLKKFIKNNNGQTKSILSEQVRQRFNALDGHFESNNDPSGTVVMTECELKKGMLIDPDEFFNSRYSVREFSDSKVCRDKLNSAILLSLKTPSACNRQPWHVYHISDGKKIQEALAHQSGNRGFSNKIQDLLVICSDIRAFNPGSERYQHWIDGGMYSMSLVYTLHSMGIASCCLNWSHQGKSDLAFRRE
;
A
#
# COMPACT_ATOMS: atom_id res chain seq x y z
N MET A 1 -5.99 0.96 14.62
CA MET A 1 -6.91 0.66 15.69
C MET A 1 -6.33 1.02 17.04
N SER A 2 -7.04 1.79 17.74
CA SER A 2 -6.72 2.11 19.11
C SER A 2 -7.47 1.16 20.05
N PHE A 3 -6.74 0.36 20.80
CA PHE A 3 -7.30 -0.21 22.02
C PHE A 3 -7.24 0.87 23.09
N THR A 4 -8.36 1.15 23.72
CA THR A 4 -8.45 2.11 24.86
C THR A 4 -7.66 1.64 26.08
N ARG A 5 -7.28 0.37 26.15
CA ARG A 5 -6.45 -0.19 27.20
C ARG A 5 -5.30 -0.99 26.60
N HIS A 6 -4.09 -0.56 26.92
CA HIS A 6 -2.87 -1.28 26.60
C HIS A 6 -2.82 -2.60 27.37
N ARG A 7 -2.42 -3.69 26.70
CA ARG A 7 -2.15 -5.00 27.32
C ARG A 7 -0.63 -5.17 27.42
N PRO A 8 -0.02 -4.86 28.57
CA PRO A 8 1.44 -4.79 28.71
C PRO A 8 2.15 -6.13 28.46
N ASP A 9 1.43 -7.25 28.66
CA ASP A 9 2.00 -8.59 28.52
C ASP A 9 1.80 -9.21 27.14
N SER A 10 1.22 -8.47 26.18
CA SER A 10 0.96 -8.97 24.84
C SER A 10 2.01 -8.51 23.83
N GLY A 11 2.27 -9.35 22.82
CA GLY A 11 3.12 -9.00 21.68
C GLY A 11 4.60 -9.34 21.80
N TRP A 12 5.09 -9.75 22.96
CA TRP A 12 6.51 -10.08 23.17
C TRP A 12 7.00 -11.26 22.31
N GLY A 13 6.14 -12.26 22.03
CA GLY A 13 6.47 -13.34 21.11
C GLY A 13 6.73 -12.84 19.69
N ASN A 14 5.85 -11.98 19.18
CA ASN A 14 6.05 -11.36 17.85
C ASN A 14 7.26 -10.41 17.85
N ALA A 15 7.51 -9.71 18.95
CA ALA A 15 8.70 -8.88 19.11
C ALA A 15 9.99 -9.71 19.07
N LEU A 16 9.99 -10.91 19.66
CA LEU A 16 11.13 -11.83 19.59
C LEU A 16 11.40 -12.27 18.14
N LEU A 17 10.36 -12.68 17.40
CA LEU A 17 10.50 -13.06 16.00
C LEU A 17 11.05 -11.90 15.15
N LEU A 18 10.58 -10.67 15.41
CA LEU A 18 11.08 -9.50 14.71
C LEU A 18 12.55 -9.21 15.00
N VAL A 19 12.99 -9.35 16.27
CA VAL A 19 14.42 -9.25 16.62
C VAL A 19 15.24 -10.27 15.84
N GLU A 20 14.77 -11.52 15.74
CA GLU A 20 15.47 -12.57 14.99
C GLU A 20 15.64 -12.23 13.51
N VAL A 21 14.60 -11.69 12.88
CA VAL A 21 14.67 -11.22 11.48
C VAL A 21 15.73 -10.10 11.34
N LEU A 22 15.72 -9.12 12.23
CA LEU A 22 16.67 -8.01 12.21
C LEU A 22 18.13 -8.48 12.46
N GLU A 23 18.34 -9.44 13.35
CA GLU A 23 19.66 -10.05 13.55
C GLU A 23 20.16 -10.76 12.28
N HIS A 24 19.26 -11.42 11.54
CA HIS A 24 19.62 -12.02 10.25
C HIS A 24 19.98 -10.95 9.21
N ALA A 25 19.19 -9.87 9.10
CA ALA A 25 19.50 -8.75 8.21
C ALA A 25 20.87 -8.14 8.52
N LYS A 26 21.18 -7.95 9.82
CA LYS A 26 22.50 -7.51 10.30
C LYS A 26 23.60 -8.49 9.90
N LYS A 27 23.43 -9.78 10.19
CA LYS A 27 24.42 -10.83 9.94
C LYS A 27 24.81 -10.92 8.45
N PHE A 28 23.86 -10.75 7.55
CA PHE A 28 24.10 -10.85 6.11
C PHE A 28 24.35 -9.50 5.45
N ASN A 29 24.41 -8.41 6.23
CA ASN A 29 24.56 -7.03 5.75
C ASN A 29 23.55 -6.69 4.63
N ASN A 30 22.34 -7.18 4.77
CA ASN A 30 21.24 -6.99 3.81
C ASN A 30 20.08 -6.29 4.50
N VAL A 31 20.23 -4.98 4.73
CA VAL A 31 19.25 -4.13 5.40
C VAL A 31 18.45 -3.38 4.33
N GLY A 32 17.16 -3.65 4.26
CA GLY A 32 16.22 -2.97 3.38
C GLY A 32 15.25 -2.05 4.12
N TYR A 33 14.38 -1.40 3.37
CA TYR A 33 13.35 -0.48 3.92
C TYR A 33 12.49 -1.14 5.01
N HIS A 34 12.06 -2.39 4.79
CA HIS A 34 11.22 -3.10 5.76
C HIS A 34 11.95 -3.45 7.07
N ASP A 35 13.27 -3.66 7.01
CA ASP A 35 14.07 -3.91 8.21
C ASP A 35 14.18 -2.64 9.05
N LEU A 36 14.40 -1.48 8.42
CA LEU A 36 14.41 -0.17 9.09
C LEU A 36 13.05 0.13 9.73
N LEU A 37 11.96 -0.10 9.02
CA LEU A 37 10.60 0.05 9.55
C LEU A 37 10.35 -0.91 10.72
N GLY A 38 10.77 -2.17 10.60
CA GLY A 38 10.68 -3.18 11.66
C GLY A 38 11.44 -2.77 12.92
N TYR A 39 12.66 -2.23 12.75
CA TYR A 39 13.46 -1.69 13.85
C TYR A 39 12.74 -0.56 14.57
N ASP A 40 12.17 0.42 13.84
CA ASP A 40 11.45 1.54 14.42
C ASP A 40 10.16 1.11 15.16
N VAL A 41 9.42 0.15 14.60
CA VAL A 41 8.25 -0.45 15.24
C VAL A 41 8.64 -1.13 16.55
N LEU A 42 9.72 -1.92 16.54
CA LEU A 42 10.20 -2.62 17.72
C LEU A 42 10.72 -1.66 18.80
N LYS A 43 11.44 -0.62 18.42
CA LYS A 43 11.90 0.46 19.30
C LYS A 43 10.72 1.14 19.99
N LYS A 44 9.67 1.48 19.24
CA LYS A 44 8.45 2.09 19.78
C LYS A 44 7.69 1.12 20.69
N PHE A 45 7.60 -0.16 20.30
CA PHE A 45 6.99 -1.21 21.13
C PHE A 45 7.69 -1.34 22.47
N ILE A 46 9.02 -1.45 22.49
CA ILE A 46 9.83 -1.56 23.71
C ILE A 46 9.64 -0.31 24.60
N LYS A 47 9.67 0.90 24.00
CA LYS A 47 9.47 2.16 24.71
C LYS A 47 8.09 2.20 25.38
N ASN A 48 7.04 1.84 24.67
CA ASN A 48 5.67 1.89 25.19
C ASN A 48 5.39 0.84 26.28
N ASN A 49 6.21 -0.22 26.34
CA ASN A 49 6.12 -1.28 27.34
C ASN A 49 7.18 -1.15 28.45
N ASN A 50 7.86 -0.01 28.54
CA ASN A 50 8.93 0.20 29.50
C ASN A 50 8.36 0.28 30.93
N GLY A 51 8.86 -0.56 31.83
CA GLY A 51 8.45 -0.61 33.24
C GLY A 51 7.17 -1.38 33.54
N GLN A 52 6.45 -1.88 32.56
CA GLN A 52 5.15 -2.55 32.76
C GLN A 52 5.25 -4.07 32.82
N THR A 53 6.29 -4.67 32.25
CA THR A 53 6.45 -6.14 32.21
C THR A 53 7.90 -6.53 32.43
N LYS A 54 8.11 -7.46 33.37
CA LYS A 54 9.42 -8.10 33.65
C LYS A 54 9.30 -9.61 33.43
N SER A 55 8.90 -10.04 32.25
CA SER A 55 8.96 -11.44 31.88
C SER A 55 10.33 -11.79 31.29
N ILE A 56 10.76 -13.05 31.41
CA ILE A 56 12.01 -13.55 30.81
C ILE A 56 12.04 -13.19 29.32
N LEU A 57 10.91 -13.36 28.63
CA LEU A 57 10.77 -13.05 27.21
C LEU A 57 10.97 -11.54 26.92
N SER A 58 10.44 -10.67 27.76
CA SER A 58 10.60 -9.21 27.59
C SER A 58 12.05 -8.77 27.81
N GLU A 59 12.75 -9.40 28.73
CA GLU A 59 14.17 -9.14 28.98
C GLU A 59 15.05 -9.62 27.82
N GLN A 60 14.78 -10.82 27.28
CA GLN A 60 15.47 -11.34 26.10
C GLN A 60 15.29 -10.41 24.90
N VAL A 61 14.07 -9.96 24.61
CA VAL A 61 13.80 -9.02 23.50
C VAL A 61 14.58 -7.73 23.70
N ARG A 62 14.57 -7.14 24.88
CA ARG A 62 15.27 -5.89 25.18
C ARG A 62 16.80 -6.04 25.01
N GLN A 63 17.35 -7.12 25.56
CA GLN A 63 18.78 -7.39 25.48
C GLN A 63 19.24 -7.56 24.02
N ARG A 64 18.50 -8.38 23.25
CA ARG A 64 18.80 -8.61 21.83
C ARG A 64 18.60 -7.35 21.00
N PHE A 65 17.54 -6.58 21.27
CA PHE A 65 17.32 -5.30 20.60
C PHE A 65 18.47 -4.31 20.85
N ASN A 66 18.93 -4.18 22.09
CA ASN A 66 20.08 -3.30 22.41
C ASN A 66 21.37 -3.71 21.69
N ALA A 67 21.54 -5.02 21.39
CA ALA A 67 22.67 -5.50 20.59
C ALA A 67 22.59 -5.14 19.09
N LEU A 68 21.43 -4.64 18.63
CA LEU A 68 21.25 -4.11 17.27
C LEU A 68 21.57 -2.61 17.17
N ASP A 69 21.77 -1.95 18.31
CA ASP A 69 21.98 -0.49 18.36
C ASP A 69 23.22 -0.08 17.52
N GLY A 70 23.08 1.04 16.81
CA GLY A 70 24.11 1.55 15.90
C GLY A 70 24.21 0.82 14.54
N HIS A 71 23.42 -0.23 14.30
CA HIS A 71 23.41 -0.93 13.02
C HIS A 71 22.21 -0.54 12.11
N PHE A 72 21.14 -0.08 12.71
CA PHE A 72 19.95 0.39 12.01
C PHE A 72 19.80 1.89 12.27
N GLU A 73 19.73 2.68 11.21
CA GLU A 73 19.38 4.09 11.30
C GLU A 73 17.87 4.25 11.28
N SER A 74 17.32 4.99 12.24
CA SER A 74 15.87 5.26 12.26
C SER A 74 15.49 6.19 11.10
N ASN A 75 14.52 5.81 10.31
CA ASN A 75 14.02 6.63 9.20
C ASN A 75 13.16 7.82 9.65
N ASN A 76 12.91 7.99 10.96
CA ASN A 76 11.98 8.97 11.52
C ASN A 76 10.55 8.92 10.92
N ASP A 77 10.25 7.90 10.15
CA ASP A 77 8.89 7.69 9.61
C ASP A 77 7.94 7.30 10.75
N PRO A 78 6.68 7.75 10.70
CA PRO A 78 5.69 7.40 11.72
C PRO A 78 5.32 5.92 11.63
N SER A 79 6.14 5.06 12.24
CA SER A 79 5.92 3.62 12.33
C SER A 79 5.00 3.24 13.50
N GLY A 80 4.25 2.17 13.34
CA GLY A 80 3.37 1.62 14.39
C GLY A 80 2.05 2.38 14.53
N THR A 81 1.50 2.41 15.75
CA THR A 81 0.21 3.05 16.04
C THR A 81 0.31 4.57 16.16
N VAL A 82 -0.64 5.26 15.54
CA VAL A 82 -0.82 6.71 15.67
C VAL A 82 -2.03 6.96 16.56
N VAL A 83 -1.88 7.86 17.55
CA VAL A 83 -3.01 8.37 18.34
C VAL A 83 -3.52 9.63 17.63
N MET A 84 -4.80 9.64 17.30
CA MET A 84 -5.44 10.77 16.65
C MET A 84 -6.53 11.32 17.56
N THR A 85 -6.62 12.63 17.64
CA THR A 85 -7.75 13.34 18.28
C THR A 85 -8.96 13.32 17.34
N GLU A 86 -10.15 13.54 17.88
CA GLU A 86 -11.37 13.70 17.10
C GLU A 86 -11.27 14.83 16.07
N CYS A 87 -10.63 15.92 16.45
CA CYS A 87 -10.38 17.06 15.56
C CYS A 87 -9.48 16.69 14.37
N GLU A 88 -8.44 15.92 14.62
CA GLU A 88 -7.56 15.42 13.54
C GLU A 88 -8.27 14.46 12.60
N LEU A 89 -9.12 13.60 13.14
CA LEU A 89 -9.92 12.67 12.33
C LEU A 89 -10.89 13.43 11.40
N LYS A 90 -11.51 14.51 11.92
CA LYS A 90 -12.47 15.33 11.16
C LYS A 90 -11.85 16.21 10.08
N LYS A 91 -10.52 16.40 10.05
CA LYS A 91 -9.84 17.19 9.00
C LYS A 91 -10.05 16.63 7.58
N GLY A 92 -10.34 15.34 7.46
CA GLY A 92 -10.58 14.68 6.17
C GLY A 92 -12.05 14.70 5.71
N MET A 93 -12.95 15.38 6.41
CA MET A 93 -14.36 15.44 6.02
C MET A 93 -14.52 16.21 4.72
N LEU A 94 -15.27 15.64 3.78
CA LEU A 94 -15.66 16.33 2.55
C LEU A 94 -16.67 17.43 2.87
N ILE A 95 -16.59 18.56 2.17
CA ILE A 95 -17.54 19.68 2.30
C ILE A 95 -18.90 19.22 1.81
N ASP A 96 -18.95 18.58 0.65
CA ASP A 96 -20.16 17.99 0.07
C ASP A 96 -19.88 16.55 -0.37
N PRO A 97 -20.12 15.57 0.50
CA PRO A 97 -19.94 14.16 0.16
C PRO A 97 -20.95 13.68 -0.89
N ASP A 98 -22.18 14.19 -0.92
CA ASP A 98 -23.20 13.79 -1.88
C ASP A 98 -22.78 14.21 -3.29
N GLU A 99 -22.35 15.44 -3.49
CA GLU A 99 -21.84 15.91 -4.78
C GLU A 99 -20.59 15.10 -5.21
N PHE A 100 -19.65 14.87 -4.30
CA PHE A 100 -18.43 14.12 -4.60
C PHE A 100 -18.72 12.71 -5.12
N PHE A 101 -19.56 11.96 -4.42
CA PHE A 101 -19.87 10.58 -4.81
C PHE A 101 -20.77 10.50 -6.04
N ASN A 102 -21.76 11.39 -6.16
CA ASN A 102 -22.72 11.36 -7.26
C ASN A 102 -22.14 11.90 -8.57
N SER A 103 -21.10 12.74 -8.55
CA SER A 103 -20.43 13.25 -9.76
C SER A 103 -19.39 12.31 -10.35
N ARG A 104 -19.03 11.21 -9.66
CA ARG A 104 -18.06 10.23 -10.16
C ARG A 104 -18.70 9.26 -11.15
N TYR A 105 -18.27 9.29 -12.38
CA TYR A 105 -18.69 8.37 -13.45
C TYR A 105 -17.49 7.68 -14.10
N SER A 106 -17.74 6.53 -14.74
CA SER A 106 -16.77 5.91 -15.67
C SER A 106 -16.80 6.66 -16.99
N VAL A 107 -15.83 7.55 -17.17
CA VAL A 107 -15.70 8.41 -18.36
C VAL A 107 -15.00 7.64 -19.46
N ARG A 108 -15.51 7.71 -20.69
CA ARG A 108 -14.97 7.07 -21.88
C ARG A 108 -14.70 8.07 -23.02
N GLU A 109 -15.17 9.28 -22.87
CA GLU A 109 -14.90 10.39 -23.77
C GLU A 109 -13.80 11.24 -23.14
N PHE A 110 -12.54 10.91 -23.44
CA PHE A 110 -11.39 11.61 -22.91
C PHE A 110 -10.98 12.75 -23.88
N SER A 111 -10.39 13.80 -23.31
CA SER A 111 -9.73 14.85 -24.09
C SER A 111 -8.41 14.34 -24.68
N ASP A 112 -7.90 15.05 -25.70
CA ASP A 112 -6.60 14.74 -26.31
C ASP A 112 -5.40 15.12 -25.42
N SER A 113 -5.66 15.67 -24.24
CA SER A 113 -4.62 16.13 -23.32
C SER A 113 -4.19 15.01 -22.37
N LYS A 114 -2.89 14.87 -22.20
CA LYS A 114 -2.32 13.99 -21.16
C LYS A 114 -2.56 14.56 -19.76
N VAL A 115 -2.66 13.69 -18.79
CA VAL A 115 -2.74 14.09 -17.40
C VAL A 115 -1.40 14.68 -16.94
N CYS A 116 -1.45 15.79 -16.20
CA CYS A 116 -0.25 16.35 -15.57
C CYS A 116 0.39 15.31 -14.66
N ARG A 117 1.68 15.02 -14.90
CA ARG A 117 2.42 13.95 -14.21
C ARG A 117 2.47 14.17 -12.69
N ASP A 118 2.60 15.41 -12.24
CA ASP A 118 2.66 15.72 -10.81
C ASP A 118 1.32 15.47 -10.13
N LYS A 119 0.21 15.81 -10.80
CA LYS A 119 -1.14 15.48 -10.31
C LYS A 119 -1.35 13.97 -10.25
N LEU A 120 -0.91 13.24 -11.27
CA LEU A 120 -1.02 11.79 -11.31
C LEU A 120 -0.20 11.14 -10.18
N ASN A 121 1.05 11.56 -9.99
CA ASN A 121 1.89 11.10 -8.90
C ASN A 121 1.27 11.41 -7.53
N SER A 122 0.71 12.61 -7.36
CA SER A 122 0.03 12.98 -6.12
C SER A 122 -1.18 12.09 -5.84
N ALA A 123 -1.99 11.76 -6.86
CA ALA A 123 -3.11 10.85 -6.73
C ALA A 123 -2.65 9.44 -6.31
N ILE A 124 -1.59 8.92 -6.93
CA ILE A 124 -1.00 7.62 -6.60
C ILE A 124 -0.49 7.61 -5.15
N LEU A 125 0.24 8.64 -4.73
CA LEU A 125 0.75 8.75 -3.36
C LEU A 125 -0.37 8.83 -2.31
N LEU A 126 -1.42 9.61 -2.57
CA LEU A 126 -2.57 9.69 -1.67
C LEU A 126 -3.30 8.33 -1.56
N SER A 127 -3.39 7.59 -2.65
CA SER A 127 -4.02 6.27 -2.67
C SER A 127 -3.25 5.22 -1.86
N LEU A 128 -1.97 5.44 -1.52
CA LEU A 128 -1.22 4.57 -0.60
C LEU A 128 -1.78 4.53 0.82
N LYS A 129 -2.70 5.45 1.17
CA LYS A 129 -3.45 5.39 2.43
C LYS A 129 -4.52 4.30 2.46
N THR A 130 -4.71 3.58 1.37
CA THR A 130 -5.61 2.41 1.33
C THR A 130 -5.18 1.38 2.39
N PRO A 131 -6.10 0.85 3.19
CA PRO A 131 -5.77 -0.26 4.08
C PRO A 131 -5.42 -1.52 3.29
N SER A 132 -4.51 -2.32 3.81
CA SER A 132 -4.18 -3.64 3.28
C SER A 132 -3.97 -4.64 4.38
N ALA A 133 -4.01 -5.92 4.08
CA ALA A 133 -3.73 -6.97 5.05
C ALA A 133 -2.35 -6.75 5.69
N CYS A 134 -2.32 -6.61 7.01
CA CYS A 134 -1.11 -6.30 7.79
C CYS A 134 -0.34 -5.05 7.32
N ASN A 135 -1.01 -4.13 6.63
CA ASN A 135 -0.41 -2.94 6.01
C ASN A 135 0.76 -3.26 5.06
N ARG A 136 0.69 -4.39 4.36
CA ARG A 136 1.77 -4.86 3.46
C ARG A 136 1.90 -4.05 2.17
N GLN A 137 0.82 -3.36 1.74
CA GLN A 137 0.81 -2.48 0.58
C GLN A 137 1.38 -3.14 -0.69
N PRO A 138 0.87 -4.30 -1.12
CA PRO A 138 1.50 -5.16 -2.13
C PRO A 138 1.20 -4.73 -3.57
N TRP A 139 0.71 -3.54 -3.79
CA TRP A 139 0.33 -3.04 -5.11
C TRP A 139 1.47 -2.33 -5.83
N HIS A 140 1.46 -2.46 -7.14
CA HIS A 140 2.31 -1.74 -8.06
C HIS A 140 1.46 -1.04 -9.11
N VAL A 141 1.84 0.18 -9.47
CA VAL A 141 1.17 0.96 -10.50
C VAL A 141 2.16 1.24 -11.64
N TYR A 142 1.86 0.74 -12.81
CA TYR A 142 2.62 1.04 -14.01
C TYR A 142 1.88 2.08 -14.82
N HIS A 143 2.53 3.21 -15.11
CA HIS A 143 1.99 4.27 -15.93
C HIS A 143 2.54 4.18 -17.35
N ILE A 144 1.67 4.03 -18.31
CA ILE A 144 1.98 3.99 -19.74
C ILE A 144 1.39 5.26 -20.38
N SER A 145 2.26 6.08 -20.97
CA SER A 145 1.90 7.34 -21.62
C SER A 145 2.36 7.41 -23.09
N ASP A 146 3.02 6.38 -23.57
CA ASP A 146 3.34 6.22 -25.00
C ASP A 146 2.13 5.65 -25.73
N GLY A 147 1.65 6.35 -26.75
CA GLY A 147 0.43 5.97 -27.46
C GLY A 147 0.49 4.59 -28.11
N LYS A 148 1.66 4.19 -28.65
CA LYS A 148 1.85 2.88 -29.25
C LYS A 148 1.76 1.77 -28.19
N LYS A 149 2.46 1.94 -27.08
CA LYS A 149 2.43 1.00 -25.93
C LYS A 149 1.04 0.93 -25.30
N ILE A 150 0.31 2.03 -25.24
CA ILE A 150 -1.09 2.03 -24.79
C ILE A 150 -1.94 1.12 -25.68
N GLN A 151 -1.83 1.25 -27.02
CA GLN A 151 -2.60 0.42 -27.94
C GLN A 151 -2.17 -1.06 -27.89
N GLU A 152 -0.88 -1.35 -27.76
CA GLU A 152 -0.36 -2.70 -27.55
C GLU A 152 -0.95 -3.33 -26.28
N ALA A 153 -0.92 -2.62 -25.15
CA ALA A 153 -1.51 -3.08 -23.89
C ALA A 153 -3.04 -3.28 -24.00
N LEU A 154 -3.75 -2.34 -24.63
CA LEU A 154 -5.20 -2.40 -24.80
C LEU A 154 -5.65 -3.50 -25.77
N ALA A 155 -4.80 -3.96 -26.69
CA ALA A 155 -5.09 -5.09 -27.56
C ALA A 155 -5.31 -6.40 -26.78
N HIS A 156 -4.72 -6.52 -25.59
CA HIS A 156 -4.92 -7.66 -24.68
C HIS A 156 -6.16 -7.50 -23.79
N GLN A 157 -6.83 -6.34 -23.78
CA GLN A 157 -7.94 -6.02 -22.92
C GLN A 157 -9.26 -5.94 -23.71
N SER A 158 -10.32 -6.58 -23.25
CA SER A 158 -11.57 -6.73 -24.00
C SER A 158 -12.63 -5.62 -23.78
N GLY A 159 -12.45 -4.74 -22.77
CA GLY A 159 -13.46 -3.76 -22.34
C GLY A 159 -13.28 -2.35 -22.91
N ASN A 160 -12.33 -2.13 -23.81
CA ASN A 160 -11.94 -0.79 -24.29
C ASN A 160 -12.54 -0.40 -25.66
N ARG A 161 -13.42 -1.23 -26.21
CA ARG A 161 -14.00 -1.00 -27.55
C ARG A 161 -14.74 0.34 -27.64
N GLY A 162 -14.46 1.10 -28.69
CA GLY A 162 -15.11 2.38 -29.01
C GLY A 162 -14.44 3.61 -28.40
N PHE A 163 -13.44 3.45 -27.50
CA PHE A 163 -12.72 4.59 -26.91
C PHE A 163 -11.22 4.37 -26.70
N SER A 164 -10.68 3.22 -27.09
CA SER A 164 -9.25 2.90 -26.93
C SER A 164 -8.32 3.95 -27.55
N ASN A 165 -8.71 4.52 -28.70
CA ASN A 165 -7.95 5.56 -29.42
C ASN A 165 -7.96 6.93 -28.73
N LYS A 166 -8.83 7.14 -27.73
CA LYS A 166 -8.91 8.37 -26.94
C LYS A 166 -8.14 8.30 -25.62
N ILE A 167 -7.57 7.15 -25.29
CA ILE A 167 -6.83 6.97 -24.06
C ILE A 167 -5.43 7.55 -24.20
N GLN A 168 -5.10 8.58 -23.42
CA GLN A 168 -3.81 9.27 -23.44
C GLN A 168 -2.88 8.78 -22.32
N ASP A 169 -3.44 8.24 -21.24
CA ASP A 169 -2.73 7.70 -20.09
C ASP A 169 -3.39 6.40 -19.65
N LEU A 170 -2.59 5.37 -19.43
CA LEU A 170 -3.05 4.06 -18.97
C LEU A 170 -2.31 3.69 -17.67
N LEU A 171 -3.06 3.31 -16.64
CA LEU A 171 -2.52 2.77 -15.41
C LEU A 171 -2.81 1.28 -15.32
N VAL A 172 -1.76 0.46 -15.16
CA VAL A 172 -1.89 -0.97 -14.89
C VAL A 172 -1.64 -1.18 -13.40
N ILE A 173 -2.66 -1.65 -12.69
CA ILE A 173 -2.60 -1.89 -11.26
C ILE A 173 -2.38 -3.38 -11.02
N CYS A 174 -1.30 -3.72 -10.34
CA CYS A 174 -0.92 -5.08 -9.99
C CYS A 174 -0.85 -5.27 -8.48
N SER A 175 -1.05 -6.49 -8.03
CA SER A 175 -0.83 -6.90 -6.65
C SER A 175 0.24 -8.00 -6.61
N ASP A 176 1.28 -7.84 -5.78
CA ASP A 176 2.31 -8.85 -5.63
C ASP A 176 1.78 -10.03 -4.80
N ILE A 177 1.52 -11.14 -5.47
CA ILE A 177 0.98 -12.35 -4.82
C ILE A 177 1.94 -12.96 -3.79
N ARG A 178 3.24 -12.65 -3.85
CA ARG A 178 4.24 -13.14 -2.90
C ARG A 178 4.08 -12.54 -1.51
N ALA A 179 3.36 -11.42 -1.40
CA ALA A 179 3.07 -10.78 -0.12
C ALA A 179 1.99 -11.54 0.69
N PHE A 180 1.39 -12.59 0.16
CA PHE A 180 0.25 -13.27 0.77
C PHE A 180 0.53 -14.75 1.03
N ASN A 181 -0.05 -15.27 2.10
CA ASN A 181 0.00 -16.70 2.39
C ASN A 181 -1.02 -17.45 1.50
N PRO A 182 -0.57 -18.34 0.59
CA PRO A 182 -1.47 -19.00 -0.36
C PRO A 182 -2.49 -19.94 0.32
N GLY A 183 -2.20 -20.41 1.53
CA GLY A 183 -3.09 -21.30 2.29
C GLY A 183 -4.23 -20.59 3.00
N SER A 184 -3.96 -19.45 3.62
CA SER A 184 -4.92 -18.72 4.47
C SER A 184 -5.44 -17.42 3.85
N GLU A 185 -4.72 -16.84 2.90
CA GLU A 185 -5.02 -15.53 2.29
C GLU A 185 -5.31 -15.66 0.78
N ARG A 186 -5.94 -16.73 0.38
CA ARG A 186 -6.15 -17.13 -1.02
C ARG A 186 -6.68 -16.03 -1.95
N TYR A 187 -7.55 -15.14 -1.46
CA TYR A 187 -8.18 -14.07 -2.24
C TYR A 187 -7.77 -12.67 -1.81
N GLN A 188 -6.88 -12.54 -0.82
CA GLN A 188 -6.57 -11.25 -0.22
C GLN A 188 -5.92 -10.28 -1.21
N HIS A 189 -5.13 -10.77 -2.15
CA HIS A 189 -4.52 -9.95 -3.20
C HIS A 189 -5.56 -9.28 -4.11
N TRP A 190 -6.69 -9.94 -4.38
CA TRP A 190 -7.81 -9.35 -5.13
C TRP A 190 -8.53 -8.30 -4.31
N ILE A 191 -8.74 -8.56 -3.02
CA ILE A 191 -9.41 -7.64 -2.10
C ILE A 191 -8.57 -6.37 -1.94
N ASP A 192 -7.31 -6.50 -1.57
CA ASP A 192 -6.40 -5.36 -1.38
C ASP A 192 -6.22 -4.57 -2.69
N GLY A 193 -6.04 -5.27 -3.81
CA GLY A 193 -5.93 -4.65 -5.14
C GLY A 193 -7.19 -3.89 -5.55
N GLY A 194 -8.38 -4.43 -5.26
CA GLY A 194 -9.66 -3.78 -5.52
C GLY A 194 -9.88 -2.54 -4.65
N MET A 195 -9.54 -2.62 -3.36
CA MET A 195 -9.60 -1.46 -2.46
C MET A 195 -8.65 -0.34 -2.91
N TYR A 196 -7.43 -0.69 -3.29
CA TYR A 196 -6.45 0.27 -3.81
C TYR A 196 -6.94 0.92 -5.11
N SER A 197 -7.46 0.12 -6.05
CA SER A 197 -8.00 0.62 -7.31
C SER A 197 -9.12 1.64 -7.09
N MET A 198 -10.01 1.38 -6.14
CA MET A 198 -11.09 2.32 -5.84
C MET A 198 -10.59 3.58 -5.13
N SER A 199 -9.62 3.47 -4.23
CA SER A 199 -8.97 4.64 -3.62
C SER A 199 -8.31 5.52 -4.69
N LEU A 200 -7.62 4.91 -5.66
CA LEU A 200 -7.01 5.64 -6.78
C LEU A 200 -8.06 6.33 -7.64
N VAL A 201 -9.20 5.70 -7.94
CA VAL A 201 -10.31 6.33 -8.65
C VAL A 201 -10.83 7.57 -7.90
N TYR A 202 -10.97 7.48 -6.58
CA TYR A 202 -11.44 8.62 -5.77
C TYR A 202 -10.39 9.73 -5.67
N THR A 203 -9.10 9.41 -5.56
CA THR A 203 -8.06 10.43 -5.56
C THR A 203 -7.96 11.14 -6.91
N LEU A 204 -8.06 10.42 -8.02
CA LEU A 204 -8.15 11.01 -9.36
C LEU A 204 -9.36 11.93 -9.48
N HIS A 205 -10.55 11.45 -9.07
CA HIS A 205 -11.78 12.22 -9.10
C HIS A 205 -11.68 13.50 -8.25
N SER A 206 -11.11 13.44 -7.04
CA SER A 206 -10.91 14.61 -6.18
C SER A 206 -9.99 15.68 -6.78
N MET A 207 -9.18 15.30 -7.77
CA MET A 207 -8.28 16.21 -8.51
C MET A 207 -8.83 16.62 -9.87
N GLY A 208 -10.09 16.30 -10.18
CA GLY A 208 -10.74 16.58 -11.46
C GLY A 208 -10.20 15.76 -12.63
N ILE A 209 -9.63 14.58 -12.35
CA ILE A 209 -9.12 13.65 -13.37
C ILE A 209 -10.17 12.55 -13.58
N ALA A 210 -10.72 12.53 -14.79
CA ALA A 210 -11.66 11.49 -15.20
C ALA A 210 -10.97 10.14 -15.38
N SER A 211 -11.66 9.05 -15.03
CA SER A 211 -11.11 7.71 -15.16
C SER A 211 -12.18 6.68 -15.54
N CYS A 212 -11.73 5.54 -16.08
CA CYS A 212 -12.56 4.38 -16.35
C CYS A 212 -11.78 3.12 -16.00
N CYS A 213 -12.27 2.34 -15.03
CA CYS A 213 -11.70 1.03 -14.73
C CYS A 213 -12.00 0.06 -15.87
N LEU A 214 -10.97 -0.63 -16.33
CA LEU A 214 -11.06 -1.70 -17.29
C LEU A 214 -10.84 -3.04 -16.58
N ASN A 215 -11.75 -3.97 -16.82
CA ASN A 215 -11.67 -5.28 -16.22
C ASN A 215 -10.57 -6.12 -16.88
N TRP A 216 -9.75 -6.79 -16.08
CA TRP A 216 -8.78 -7.78 -16.53
C TRP A 216 -9.27 -9.18 -16.13
N SER A 217 -10.09 -9.80 -16.98
CA SER A 217 -10.55 -11.18 -16.77
C SER A 217 -10.18 -12.04 -17.98
N HIS A 218 -8.90 -12.37 -18.05
CA HIS A 218 -8.33 -13.15 -19.13
C HIS A 218 -7.83 -14.52 -18.66
N GLN A 219 -7.69 -15.44 -19.62
CA GLN A 219 -7.05 -16.73 -19.39
C GLN A 219 -5.53 -16.53 -19.29
N GLY A 220 -4.82 -17.46 -18.62
CA GLY A 220 -3.39 -17.36 -18.38
C GLY A 220 -2.52 -17.19 -19.63
N LYS A 221 -3.01 -17.57 -20.83
CA LYS A 221 -2.31 -17.29 -22.10
C LYS A 221 -2.21 -15.80 -22.40
N SER A 222 -3.26 -15.03 -22.11
CA SER A 222 -3.29 -13.59 -22.32
C SER A 222 -2.41 -12.87 -21.29
N ASP A 223 -2.37 -13.36 -20.05
CA ASP A 223 -1.45 -12.84 -19.03
C ASP A 223 0.02 -13.03 -19.43
N LEU A 224 0.36 -14.19 -19.97
CA LEU A 224 1.72 -14.47 -20.45
C LEU A 224 2.09 -13.64 -21.68
N ALA A 225 1.15 -13.37 -22.58
CA ALA A 225 1.38 -12.52 -23.73
C ALA A 225 1.63 -11.06 -23.27
N PHE A 226 0.77 -10.52 -22.41
CA PHE A 226 0.89 -9.17 -21.89
C PHE A 226 2.21 -8.91 -21.12
N ARG A 227 2.73 -9.93 -20.42
CA ARG A 227 4.01 -9.81 -19.68
C ARG A 227 5.24 -9.71 -20.59
N ARG A 228 5.12 -9.99 -21.86
CA ARG A 228 6.23 -9.96 -22.82
C ARG A 228 6.34 -8.63 -23.57
N GLU A 229 5.30 -7.82 -23.53
CA GLU A 229 5.25 -6.46 -24.07
C GLU A 229 5.84 -5.45 -23.05
#